data_6bf6815cfd60cecf65bc000f2adeb8d2
#
_entry.id   6bf6815cfd60cecf65bc000f2adeb8d2
#
_cell.length_a   1.000
_cell.length_b   1.000
_cell.length_c   1.000
_cell.angle_alpha   90.00
_cell.angle_beta   90.00
_cell.angle_gamma   90.00
#
_symmetry.space_group_name_H-M   'P 1'
#
loop_
_entity.id
_entity.type
_entity.pdbx_description
1 polymer ?
#
loop_
_entity_poly.entity_id
_entity_poly.type
_entity_poly.pdbx_seq_one_letter_code
_entity_poly.pdbx_strand_id
1 'polypeptide(L)'
;TAQQAAMSQRHAEGWIDDAMPVASNQGAFATIAGGINDLVAAHIAVKMRIVEVVPAYADGKLDQPMDRLPGKKAQITDAIDRVQASLKKAAHEAVVNLRVRNALDKCSTNVMIADATNEIVYMNDTVREMMGRNEAELRKTLPLFDARRLIGQSIDVFHKNPSHQRSMLGALRATYRTQNKVGELTFTLVASPIVDDKGERMGTVVEWADRTAEVVVEREIAGVVEGAVQGNFSMRVVEDGKQGFF
;
A
#
# COMPACT_ATOMS: atom_id res chain seq x y z
N THR A 1 -56.32 2.41 -18.24
CA THR A 1 -56.64 3.30 -19.38
C THR A 1 -55.55 3.21 -20.44
N ALA A 2 -55.86 3.57 -21.70
CA ALA A 2 -54.86 3.59 -22.78
C ALA A 2 -53.64 4.50 -22.44
N GLN A 3 -53.90 5.66 -21.81
CA GLN A 3 -52.82 6.56 -21.36
C GLN A 3 -51.88 5.96 -20.31
N GLN A 4 -52.40 5.19 -19.36
CA GLN A 4 -51.60 4.47 -18.38
C GLN A 4 -50.73 3.39 -19.04
N ALA A 5 -51.31 2.64 -20.01
CA ALA A 5 -50.57 1.65 -20.76
C ALA A 5 -49.42 2.28 -21.59
N ALA A 6 -49.68 3.41 -22.25
CA ALA A 6 -48.70 4.15 -23.01
C ALA A 6 -47.54 4.66 -22.11
N MET A 7 -47.84 5.28 -20.98
CA MET A 7 -46.82 5.69 -20.00
C MET A 7 -45.99 4.49 -19.49
N SER A 8 -46.67 3.39 -19.13
CA SER A 8 -46.00 2.17 -18.67
C SER A 8 -45.02 1.61 -19.70
N GLN A 9 -45.43 1.60 -20.99
CA GLN A 9 -44.57 1.17 -22.09
C GLN A 9 -43.38 2.10 -22.25
N ARG A 10 -43.59 3.41 -22.25
CA ARG A 10 -42.51 4.41 -22.34
C ARG A 10 -41.49 4.25 -21.21
N HIS A 11 -41.96 4.05 -19.98
CA HIS A 11 -41.06 3.80 -18.84
C HIS A 11 -40.30 2.48 -18.98
N ALA A 12 -40.93 1.41 -19.53
CA ALA A 12 -40.22 0.16 -19.81
C ALA A 12 -39.15 0.30 -20.89
N GLU A 13 -39.35 1.25 -21.84
CA GLU A 13 -38.34 1.63 -22.85
C GLU A 13 -37.26 2.54 -22.33
N GLY A 14 -37.37 3.02 -21.07
CA GLY A 14 -36.37 3.88 -20.42
C GLY A 14 -36.72 5.38 -20.38
N TRP A 15 -37.85 5.80 -20.94
CA TRP A 15 -38.33 7.18 -20.90
C TRP A 15 -39.03 7.46 -19.57
N ILE A 16 -38.26 7.52 -18.49
CA ILE A 16 -38.80 7.56 -17.12
C ILE A 16 -39.36 8.92 -16.71
N ASP A 17 -39.21 9.94 -17.50
CA ASP A 17 -39.77 11.29 -17.34
C ASP A 17 -41.13 11.46 -17.99
N ASP A 18 -41.62 10.46 -18.72
CA ASP A 18 -42.92 10.47 -19.36
C ASP A 18 -44.06 10.45 -18.32
N ALA A 19 -45.09 11.24 -18.51
CA ALA A 19 -46.21 11.41 -17.60
C ALA A 19 -47.55 11.35 -18.31
N MET A 20 -48.61 10.92 -17.62
CA MET A 20 -49.95 10.97 -18.17
C MET A 20 -50.46 12.40 -18.32
N PRO A 21 -51.08 12.75 -19.42
CA PRO A 21 -51.60 14.09 -19.65
C PRO A 21 -52.83 14.38 -18.75
N VAL A 22 -52.63 15.08 -17.62
CA VAL A 22 -53.70 15.40 -16.65
C VAL A 22 -54.74 16.37 -17.27
N ALA A 23 -54.27 17.35 -18.05
CA ALA A 23 -55.15 18.39 -18.63
C ALA A 23 -56.17 17.87 -19.64
N SER A 24 -55.93 16.71 -20.25
CA SER A 24 -56.87 16.07 -21.19
C SER A 24 -57.93 15.20 -20.50
N ASN A 25 -57.86 15.05 -19.17
CA ASN A 25 -58.77 14.25 -18.37
C ASN A 25 -59.70 15.18 -17.55
N GLN A 26 -60.89 14.67 -17.16
CA GLN A 26 -61.88 15.42 -16.36
C GLN A 26 -62.30 14.60 -15.12
N GLY A 27 -62.72 15.29 -14.05
CA GLY A 27 -63.23 14.67 -12.83
C GLY A 27 -62.30 13.66 -12.20
N ALA A 28 -62.82 12.51 -11.82
CA ALA A 28 -62.05 11.46 -11.17
C ALA A 28 -60.85 10.96 -11.98
N PHE A 29 -60.90 10.97 -13.29
CA PHE A 29 -59.79 10.55 -14.17
C PHE A 29 -58.60 11.52 -14.12
N ALA A 30 -58.81 12.81 -14.01
CA ALA A 30 -57.76 13.78 -13.83
C ALA A 30 -57.05 13.60 -12.47
N THR A 31 -57.81 13.36 -11.40
CA THR A 31 -57.31 13.08 -10.07
C THR A 31 -56.46 11.82 -10.04
N ILE A 32 -56.92 10.71 -10.68
CA ILE A 32 -56.17 9.46 -10.76
C ILE A 32 -54.90 9.64 -11.56
N ALA A 33 -54.95 10.32 -12.72
CA ALA A 33 -53.78 10.56 -13.55
C ALA A 33 -52.70 11.36 -12.78
N GLY A 34 -53.11 12.44 -12.06
CA GLY A 34 -52.22 13.21 -11.19
C GLY A 34 -51.58 12.36 -10.10
N GLY A 35 -52.40 11.59 -9.36
CA GLY A 35 -51.89 10.73 -8.29
C GLY A 35 -50.88 9.68 -8.76
N ILE A 36 -51.09 9.10 -9.96
CA ILE A 36 -50.15 8.16 -10.55
C ILE A 36 -48.85 8.88 -10.94
N ASN A 37 -48.95 10.04 -11.58
CA ASN A 37 -47.77 10.84 -11.93
C ASN A 37 -46.93 11.22 -10.68
N ASP A 38 -47.59 11.68 -9.60
CA ASP A 38 -46.92 12.01 -8.35
C ASP A 38 -46.21 10.82 -7.71
N LEU A 39 -46.87 9.66 -7.68
CA LEU A 39 -46.30 8.41 -7.18
C LEU A 39 -45.05 8.01 -7.97
N VAL A 40 -45.15 8.03 -9.29
CA VAL A 40 -44.04 7.67 -10.17
C VAL A 40 -42.90 8.65 -10.06
N ALA A 41 -43.17 9.96 -10.07
CA ALA A 41 -42.20 11.02 -9.91
C ALA A 41 -41.43 10.89 -8.58
N ALA A 42 -42.15 10.59 -7.48
CA ALA A 42 -41.53 10.37 -6.17
C ALA A 42 -40.58 9.16 -6.13
N HIS A 43 -40.86 8.13 -6.89
CA HIS A 43 -39.94 6.96 -7.02
C HIS A 43 -38.75 7.28 -7.91
N ILE A 44 -38.95 8.01 -8.99
CA ILE A 44 -37.91 8.43 -9.93
C ILE A 44 -36.93 9.37 -9.22
N ALA A 45 -37.43 10.37 -8.47
CA ALA A 45 -36.61 11.31 -7.73
C ALA A 45 -35.59 10.61 -6.81
N VAL A 46 -36.00 9.57 -6.10
CA VAL A 46 -35.08 8.77 -5.25
C VAL A 46 -33.99 8.08 -6.08
N LYS A 47 -34.37 7.50 -7.25
CA LYS A 47 -33.38 6.84 -8.13
C LYS A 47 -32.39 7.86 -8.72
N MET A 48 -32.89 9.00 -9.17
CA MET A 48 -32.02 10.05 -9.73
C MET A 48 -31.10 10.65 -8.68
N ARG A 49 -31.57 10.78 -7.43
CA ARG A 49 -30.72 11.20 -6.32
C ARG A 49 -29.56 10.23 -6.05
N ILE A 50 -29.80 8.91 -6.16
CA ILE A 50 -28.73 7.90 -6.06
C ILE A 50 -27.73 8.06 -7.22
N VAL A 51 -28.25 8.24 -8.45
CA VAL A 51 -27.42 8.46 -9.65
C VAL A 51 -26.57 9.72 -9.55
N GLU A 52 -26.98 10.71 -8.79
CA GLU A 52 -26.18 11.94 -8.50
C GLU A 52 -25.12 11.70 -7.41
N VAL A 53 -25.51 11.06 -6.30
CA VAL A 53 -24.67 10.92 -5.11
C VAL A 53 -23.57 9.87 -5.30
N VAL A 54 -23.88 8.72 -5.92
CA VAL A 54 -22.90 7.62 -6.03
C VAL A 54 -21.71 7.96 -6.92
N PRO A 55 -21.87 8.57 -8.10
CA PRO A 55 -20.73 9.04 -8.89
C PRO A 55 -19.91 10.12 -8.17
N ALA A 56 -20.54 11.01 -7.41
CA ALA A 56 -19.82 11.99 -6.61
C ALA A 56 -18.87 11.33 -5.60
N TYR A 57 -19.27 10.19 -5.02
CA TYR A 57 -18.38 9.41 -4.15
C TYR A 57 -17.20 8.80 -4.90
N ALA A 58 -17.42 8.31 -6.12
CA ALA A 58 -16.34 7.83 -6.99
C ALA A 58 -15.33 8.93 -7.34
N ASP A 59 -15.81 10.19 -7.47
CA ASP A 59 -14.96 11.37 -7.68
C ASP A 59 -14.29 11.87 -6.38
N GLY A 60 -14.42 11.15 -5.25
CA GLY A 60 -13.85 11.53 -3.97
C GLY A 60 -14.64 12.57 -3.17
N LYS A 61 -15.83 13.00 -3.64
CA LYS A 61 -16.71 13.96 -2.94
C LYS A 61 -17.52 13.26 -1.84
N LEU A 62 -16.81 12.72 -0.85
CA LEU A 62 -17.39 11.85 0.18
C LEU A 62 -18.24 12.56 1.23
N ASP A 63 -18.36 13.91 1.19
CA ASP A 63 -19.16 14.67 2.17
C ASP A 63 -20.59 14.95 1.71
N GLN A 64 -20.97 14.55 0.50
CA GLN A 64 -22.30 14.72 -0.01
C GLN A 64 -23.26 13.70 0.64
N PRO A 65 -24.28 14.13 1.44
CA PRO A 65 -25.17 13.19 2.10
C PRO A 65 -26.26 12.67 1.14
N MET A 66 -26.76 11.46 1.42
CA MET A 66 -28.03 11.00 0.87
C MET A 66 -29.18 11.58 1.66
N ASP A 67 -30.29 11.87 0.98
CA ASP A 67 -31.53 12.37 1.62
C ASP A 67 -32.09 11.36 2.64
N ARG A 68 -32.68 11.86 3.71
CA ARG A 68 -33.36 11.02 4.71
C ARG A 68 -34.72 10.60 4.20
N LEU A 69 -34.82 9.36 3.74
CA LEU A 69 -36.04 8.83 3.14
C LEU A 69 -36.92 8.17 4.23
N PRO A 70 -38.27 8.37 4.14
CA PRO A 70 -39.20 7.84 5.15
C PRO A 70 -39.51 6.33 4.96
N GLY A 71 -39.97 5.68 6.04
CA GLY A 71 -40.50 4.33 6.01
C GLY A 71 -39.49 3.30 5.46
N LYS A 72 -39.93 2.37 4.65
CA LYS A 72 -39.05 1.34 4.07
C LYS A 72 -37.99 1.91 3.10
N LYS A 73 -38.19 3.11 2.57
CA LYS A 73 -37.18 3.77 1.73
C LYS A 73 -35.92 4.16 2.53
N ALA A 74 -36.01 4.25 3.87
CA ALA A 74 -34.86 4.50 4.75
C ALA A 74 -33.75 3.48 4.53
N GLN A 75 -34.06 2.23 4.16
CA GLN A 75 -33.05 1.22 3.83
C GLN A 75 -32.11 1.65 2.71
N ILE A 76 -32.56 2.49 1.77
CA ILE A 76 -31.74 3.07 0.70
C ILE A 76 -30.74 4.05 1.30
N THR A 77 -31.24 4.96 2.14
CA THR A 77 -30.38 5.92 2.85
C THR A 77 -29.32 5.21 3.67
N ASP A 78 -29.73 4.22 4.47
CA ASP A 78 -28.82 3.46 5.34
C ASP A 78 -27.78 2.68 4.52
N ALA A 79 -28.15 2.15 3.34
CA ALA A 79 -27.21 1.47 2.46
C ALA A 79 -26.17 2.43 1.88
N ILE A 80 -26.61 3.60 1.40
CA ILE A 80 -25.71 4.63 0.85
C ILE A 80 -24.81 5.19 1.94
N ASP A 81 -25.32 5.43 3.16
CA ASP A 81 -24.52 5.89 4.29
C ASP A 81 -23.42 4.89 4.67
N ARG A 82 -23.72 3.58 4.64
CA ARG A 82 -22.70 2.55 4.88
C ARG A 82 -21.61 2.56 3.80
N VAL A 83 -21.98 2.72 2.53
CA VAL A 83 -21.03 2.85 1.43
C VAL A 83 -20.15 4.10 1.64
N GLN A 84 -20.76 5.24 1.93
CA GLN A 84 -20.05 6.49 2.21
C GLN A 84 -19.05 6.33 3.38
N ALA A 85 -19.50 5.75 4.49
CA ALA A 85 -18.65 5.53 5.65
C ALA A 85 -17.46 4.60 5.34
N SER A 86 -17.70 3.53 4.58
CA SER A 86 -16.64 2.61 4.13
C SER A 86 -15.61 3.31 3.24
N LEU A 87 -16.07 4.13 2.28
CA LEU A 87 -15.19 4.89 1.40
C LEU A 87 -14.38 5.94 2.16
N LYS A 88 -15.01 6.66 3.11
CA LYS A 88 -14.30 7.61 4.00
C LYS A 88 -13.21 6.93 4.80
N LYS A 89 -13.52 5.75 5.37
CA LYS A 89 -12.54 4.96 6.11
C LYS A 89 -11.37 4.56 5.23
N ALA A 90 -11.65 3.98 4.06
CA ALA A 90 -10.61 3.57 3.10
C ALA A 90 -9.74 4.76 2.63
N ALA A 91 -10.35 5.91 2.35
CA ALA A 91 -9.61 7.13 1.98
C ALA A 91 -8.70 7.62 3.12
N HIS A 92 -9.20 7.59 4.36
CA HIS A 92 -8.38 7.94 5.53
C HIS A 92 -7.19 6.99 5.70
N GLU A 93 -7.42 5.69 5.63
CA GLU A 93 -6.37 4.66 5.72
C GLU A 93 -5.33 4.82 4.62
N ALA A 94 -5.75 5.12 3.39
CA ALA A 94 -4.85 5.39 2.27
C ALA A 94 -3.94 6.60 2.53
N VAL A 95 -4.47 7.69 3.10
CA VAL A 95 -3.68 8.88 3.48
C VAL A 95 -2.69 8.55 4.60
N VAL A 96 -3.11 7.78 5.61
CA VAL A 96 -2.21 7.34 6.71
C VAL A 96 -1.08 6.48 6.15
N ASN A 97 -1.40 5.50 5.31
CA ASN A 97 -0.40 4.61 4.70
C ASN A 97 0.58 5.38 3.80
N LEU A 98 0.08 6.34 3.00
CA LEU A 98 0.94 7.22 2.21
C LEU A 98 1.90 8.04 3.08
N ARG A 99 1.40 8.57 4.20
CA ARG A 99 2.24 9.33 5.16
C ARG A 99 3.32 8.45 5.78
N VAL A 100 2.98 7.24 6.22
CA VAL A 100 3.95 6.28 6.77
C VAL A 100 5.00 5.93 5.73
N ARG A 101 4.58 5.61 4.50
CA ARG A 101 5.50 5.33 3.40
C ARG A 101 6.46 6.50 3.13
N ASN A 102 5.93 7.72 2.99
CA ASN A 102 6.74 8.90 2.77
C ASN A 102 7.71 9.19 3.93
N ALA A 103 7.31 8.88 5.17
CA ALA A 103 8.20 9.00 6.33
C ALA A 103 9.34 7.98 6.27
N LEU A 104 9.05 6.73 5.93
CA LEU A 104 10.08 5.70 5.72
C LEU A 104 11.05 6.06 4.60
N ASP A 105 10.57 6.67 3.50
CA ASP A 105 11.42 7.15 2.40
C ASP A 105 12.41 8.25 2.85
N LYS A 106 12.09 8.98 3.93
CA LYS A 106 12.96 10.02 4.51
C LYS A 106 13.83 9.55 5.69
N CYS A 107 13.68 8.30 6.10
CA CYS A 107 14.55 7.74 7.14
C CYS A 107 15.97 7.50 6.62
N SER A 108 16.97 7.70 7.49
CA SER A 108 18.36 7.40 7.18
C SER A 108 18.70 5.90 7.26
N THR A 109 17.84 5.10 7.88
CA THR A 109 17.96 3.63 7.93
C THR A 109 17.57 3.02 6.60
N ASN A 110 18.38 2.11 6.08
CA ASN A 110 18.05 1.39 4.84
C ASN A 110 17.02 0.31 5.13
N VAL A 111 15.80 0.50 4.66
CA VAL A 111 14.65 -0.37 4.94
C VAL A 111 14.15 -1.06 3.68
N MET A 112 14.01 -2.38 3.75
CA MET A 112 13.40 -3.23 2.74
C MET A 112 12.28 -4.06 3.37
N ILE A 113 11.16 -4.23 2.68
CA ILE A 113 10.05 -5.08 3.12
C ILE A 113 9.78 -6.11 2.03
N ALA A 114 9.71 -7.37 2.45
CA ALA A 114 9.19 -8.46 1.64
C ALA A 114 7.85 -8.95 2.23
N ASP A 115 6.95 -9.39 1.36
CA ASP A 115 5.67 -9.97 1.75
C ASP A 115 5.80 -11.39 2.32
N ALA A 116 4.67 -12.04 2.61
CA ALA A 116 4.63 -13.41 3.12
C ALA A 116 5.18 -14.45 2.14
N THR A 117 5.23 -14.15 0.84
CA THR A 117 5.80 -15.00 -0.21
C THR A 117 7.28 -14.73 -0.48
N ASN A 118 7.86 -13.79 0.27
CA ASN A 118 9.23 -13.28 0.14
C ASN A 118 9.47 -12.46 -1.15
N GLU A 119 8.43 -11.88 -1.73
CA GLU A 119 8.56 -10.87 -2.78
C GLU A 119 8.85 -9.50 -2.16
N ILE A 120 9.81 -8.76 -2.71
CA ILE A 120 10.19 -7.42 -2.26
C ILE A 120 9.10 -6.44 -2.70
N VAL A 121 8.31 -5.95 -1.74
CA VAL A 121 7.18 -5.04 -1.99
C VAL A 121 7.51 -3.57 -1.71
N TYR A 122 8.56 -3.32 -0.95
CA TYR A 122 8.97 -1.95 -0.60
C TYR A 122 10.47 -1.84 -0.36
N MET A 123 11.03 -0.73 -0.77
CA MET A 123 12.39 -0.26 -0.48
C MET A 123 12.36 1.25 -0.33
N ASN A 124 12.92 1.78 0.76
CA ASN A 124 13.04 3.23 0.90
C ASN A 124 14.20 3.80 0.05
N ASP A 125 14.28 5.13 -0.06
CA ASP A 125 15.26 5.79 -0.91
C ASP A 125 16.70 5.42 -0.52
N THR A 126 17.00 5.40 0.78
CA THR A 126 18.34 5.11 1.29
C THR A 126 18.84 3.70 0.96
N VAL A 127 17.99 2.65 1.05
CA VAL A 127 18.39 1.31 0.66
C VAL A 127 18.57 1.18 -0.84
N ARG A 128 17.77 1.88 -1.66
CA ARG A 128 17.95 1.91 -3.11
C ARG A 128 19.28 2.54 -3.50
N GLU A 129 19.63 3.66 -2.88
CA GLU A 129 20.92 4.32 -3.09
C GLU A 129 22.08 3.43 -2.66
N MET A 130 21.99 2.79 -1.49
CA MET A 130 23.01 1.86 -1.00
C MET A 130 23.20 0.69 -1.96
N MET A 131 22.12 0.06 -2.43
CA MET A 131 22.19 -1.05 -3.41
C MET A 131 22.78 -0.59 -4.74
N GLY A 132 22.42 0.61 -5.21
CA GLY A 132 22.97 1.19 -6.43
C GLY A 132 24.46 1.48 -6.35
N ARG A 133 24.93 2.06 -5.23
CA ARG A 133 26.37 2.30 -5.00
C ARG A 133 27.19 1.01 -4.99
N ASN A 134 26.65 -0.04 -4.41
CA ASN A 134 27.33 -1.33 -4.23
C ASN A 134 27.07 -2.32 -5.37
N GLU A 135 26.29 -1.96 -6.39
CA GLU A 135 25.86 -2.90 -7.45
C GLU A 135 27.02 -3.57 -8.15
N ALA A 136 28.05 -2.84 -8.51
CA ALA A 136 29.21 -3.38 -9.22
C ALA A 136 29.91 -4.49 -8.41
N GLU A 137 30.03 -4.31 -7.09
CA GLU A 137 30.64 -5.30 -6.20
C GLU A 137 29.70 -6.49 -5.95
N LEU A 138 28.41 -6.21 -5.74
CA LEU A 138 27.39 -7.24 -5.57
C LEU A 138 27.33 -8.19 -6.78
N ARG A 139 27.42 -7.67 -8.00
CA ARG A 139 27.40 -8.44 -9.24
C ARG A 139 28.57 -9.42 -9.39
N LYS A 140 29.71 -9.19 -8.75
CA LYS A 140 30.81 -10.16 -8.74
C LYS A 140 30.43 -11.47 -8.07
N THR A 141 29.56 -11.40 -7.08
CA THR A 141 29.09 -12.56 -6.28
C THR A 141 27.70 -13.03 -6.68
N LEU A 142 26.86 -12.11 -7.14
CA LEU A 142 25.46 -12.30 -7.55
C LEU A 142 25.28 -11.77 -9.00
N PRO A 143 25.65 -12.55 -10.04
CA PRO A 143 25.70 -12.05 -11.42
C PRO A 143 24.39 -11.53 -11.98
N LEU A 144 23.23 -11.97 -11.45
CA LEU A 144 21.89 -11.56 -11.89
C LEU A 144 21.35 -10.36 -11.09
N PHE A 145 22.14 -9.81 -10.16
CA PHE A 145 21.72 -8.67 -9.33
C PHE A 145 21.55 -7.41 -10.21
N ASP A 146 20.41 -6.74 -10.03
CA ASP A 146 20.07 -5.46 -10.65
C ASP A 146 19.34 -4.58 -9.64
N ALA A 147 20.02 -3.55 -9.12
CA ALA A 147 19.51 -2.67 -8.07
C ALA A 147 18.21 -1.93 -8.47
N ARG A 148 17.98 -1.73 -9.78
CA ARG A 148 16.80 -1.02 -10.31
C ARG A 148 15.57 -1.92 -10.41
N ARG A 149 15.74 -3.23 -10.34
CA ARG A 149 14.69 -4.21 -10.60
C ARG A 149 14.35 -5.09 -9.38
N LEU A 150 14.76 -4.67 -8.18
CA LEU A 150 14.55 -5.45 -6.96
C LEU A 150 13.09 -5.53 -6.53
N ILE A 151 12.32 -4.46 -6.68
CA ILE A 151 10.88 -4.46 -6.39
C ILE A 151 10.17 -5.47 -7.29
N GLY A 152 9.33 -6.32 -6.70
CA GLY A 152 8.62 -7.40 -7.39
C GLY A 152 9.46 -8.68 -7.58
N GLN A 153 10.73 -8.69 -7.15
CA GLN A 153 11.54 -9.90 -7.15
C GLN A 153 11.56 -10.59 -5.79
N SER A 154 11.80 -11.89 -5.80
CA SER A 154 12.04 -12.63 -4.56
C SER A 154 13.37 -12.19 -3.92
N ILE A 155 13.41 -12.16 -2.59
CA ILE A 155 14.66 -11.96 -1.81
C ILE A 155 15.76 -12.97 -2.16
N ASP A 156 15.44 -14.01 -2.88
CA ASP A 156 16.40 -15.02 -3.35
C ASP A 156 17.54 -14.43 -4.18
N VAL A 157 17.30 -13.28 -4.82
CA VAL A 157 18.32 -12.54 -5.59
C VAL A 157 19.57 -12.17 -4.77
N PHE A 158 19.45 -12.14 -3.44
CA PHE A 158 20.55 -11.88 -2.51
C PHE A 158 21.27 -13.16 -2.02
N HIS A 159 20.80 -14.36 -2.41
CA HIS A 159 21.24 -15.60 -1.80
C HIS A 159 21.70 -16.63 -2.83
N LYS A 160 22.88 -17.22 -2.57
CA LYS A 160 23.39 -18.37 -3.36
C LYS A 160 22.60 -19.66 -3.12
N ASN A 161 22.04 -19.84 -1.90
CA ASN A 161 21.18 -20.96 -1.52
C ASN A 161 19.86 -20.45 -0.92
N PRO A 162 18.86 -20.14 -1.77
CA PRO A 162 17.62 -19.54 -1.32
C PRO A 162 16.75 -20.38 -0.37
N SER A 163 16.82 -21.72 -0.49
CA SER A 163 15.95 -22.62 0.30
C SER A 163 16.20 -22.50 1.80
N HIS A 164 17.46 -22.33 2.22
CA HIS A 164 17.79 -22.13 3.64
C HIS A 164 17.17 -20.85 4.19
N GLN A 165 17.32 -19.74 3.47
CA GLN A 165 16.78 -18.44 3.88
C GLN A 165 15.25 -18.44 3.92
N ARG A 166 14.60 -19.05 2.92
CA ARG A 166 13.11 -19.17 2.92
C ARG A 166 12.62 -19.92 4.15
N SER A 167 13.28 -21.05 4.51
CA SER A 167 12.93 -21.82 5.70
C SER A 167 13.14 -21.02 6.99
N MET A 168 14.28 -20.35 7.12
CA MET A 168 14.61 -19.52 8.27
C MET A 168 13.63 -18.35 8.44
N LEU A 169 13.36 -17.61 7.37
CA LEU A 169 12.42 -16.48 7.40
C LEU A 169 10.99 -16.93 7.66
N GLY A 170 10.56 -18.06 7.09
CA GLY A 170 9.25 -18.65 7.36
C GLY A 170 9.05 -19.06 8.82
N ALA A 171 10.12 -19.46 9.50
CA ALA A 171 10.13 -19.81 10.92
C ALA A 171 10.36 -18.61 11.86
N LEU A 172 10.64 -17.42 11.32
CA LEU A 172 10.99 -16.24 12.11
C LEU A 172 9.82 -15.81 13.00
N ARG A 173 10.05 -15.77 14.32
CA ARG A 173 9.04 -15.35 15.34
C ARG A 173 9.48 -14.12 16.13
N ALA A 174 10.76 -13.74 16.03
CA ALA A 174 11.35 -12.58 16.69
C ALA A 174 12.41 -11.97 15.79
N THR A 175 12.88 -10.77 16.13
CA THR A 175 13.94 -10.08 15.40
C THR A 175 15.21 -10.92 15.38
N TYR A 176 15.75 -11.14 14.18
CA TYR A 176 17.00 -11.83 13.92
C TYR A 176 18.06 -10.83 13.42
N ARG A 177 19.24 -10.89 14.02
CA ARG A 177 20.39 -10.04 13.62
C ARG A 177 21.49 -10.93 13.08
N THR A 178 22.09 -10.51 11.98
CA THR A 178 23.21 -11.22 11.37
C THR A 178 24.16 -10.24 10.67
N GLN A 179 25.38 -10.68 10.47
CA GLN A 179 26.35 -9.99 9.63
C GLN A 179 26.73 -10.91 8.46
N ASN A 180 26.58 -10.41 7.25
CA ASN A 180 26.86 -11.15 6.04
C ASN A 180 27.93 -10.46 5.21
N LYS A 181 28.89 -11.25 4.72
CA LYS A 181 29.89 -10.80 3.74
C LYS A 181 29.48 -11.22 2.34
N VAL A 182 29.44 -10.27 1.39
CA VAL A 182 29.15 -10.51 -0.03
C VAL A 182 30.28 -9.87 -0.85
N GLY A 183 31.19 -10.68 -1.37
CA GLY A 183 32.43 -10.17 -1.96
C GLY A 183 33.27 -9.45 -0.91
N GLU A 184 33.64 -8.22 -1.16
CA GLU A 184 34.35 -7.36 -0.19
C GLU A 184 33.40 -6.55 0.70
N LEU A 185 32.10 -6.54 0.42
CA LEU A 185 31.10 -5.84 1.20
C LEU A 185 30.71 -6.60 2.46
N THR A 186 30.49 -5.86 3.54
CA THR A 186 30.00 -6.40 4.81
C THR A 186 28.73 -5.68 5.23
N PHE A 187 27.63 -6.43 5.33
CA PHE A 187 26.33 -5.89 5.74
C PHE A 187 25.90 -6.44 7.09
N THR A 188 25.44 -5.59 7.99
CA THR A 188 24.66 -6.01 9.14
C THR A 188 23.19 -5.94 8.76
N LEU A 189 22.44 -7.02 9.02
CA LEU A 189 21.03 -7.17 8.72
C LEU A 189 20.26 -7.36 10.00
N VAL A 190 19.10 -6.69 10.11
CA VAL A 190 18.13 -6.89 11.18
C VAL A 190 16.81 -7.25 10.52
N ALA A 191 16.43 -8.52 10.57
CA ALA A 191 15.18 -9.02 10.01
C ALA A 191 14.15 -9.21 11.11
N SER A 192 12.96 -8.60 10.95
CA SER A 192 11.85 -8.70 11.89
C SER A 192 10.57 -9.16 11.17
N PRO A 193 9.81 -10.11 11.73
CA PRO A 193 8.56 -10.54 11.13
C PRO A 193 7.51 -9.45 11.26
N ILE A 194 6.71 -9.27 10.21
CA ILE A 194 5.51 -8.45 10.21
C ILE A 194 4.33 -9.39 10.36
N VAL A 195 3.49 -9.15 11.36
CA VAL A 195 2.29 -9.94 11.64
C VAL A 195 1.07 -9.03 11.75
N ASP A 196 -0.11 -9.55 11.44
CA ASP A 196 -1.37 -8.87 11.64
C ASP A 196 -1.88 -9.00 13.10
N ASP A 197 -3.04 -8.41 13.39
CA ASP A 197 -3.67 -8.45 14.72
C ASP A 197 -4.05 -9.86 15.18
N LYS A 198 -4.10 -10.84 14.25
CA LYS A 198 -4.37 -12.26 14.55
C LYS A 198 -3.10 -13.08 14.72
N GLY A 199 -1.92 -12.46 14.54
CA GLY A 199 -0.63 -13.13 14.56
C GLY A 199 -0.27 -13.83 13.26
N GLU A 200 -1.06 -13.66 12.19
CA GLU A 200 -0.74 -14.19 10.87
C GLU A 200 0.39 -13.39 10.22
N ARG A 201 1.30 -14.10 9.57
CA ARG A 201 2.48 -13.50 8.99
C ARG A 201 2.13 -12.74 7.70
N MET A 202 2.42 -11.44 7.68
CA MET A 202 2.27 -10.55 6.52
C MET A 202 3.57 -10.38 5.72
N GLY A 203 4.73 -10.65 6.34
CA GLY A 203 6.01 -10.46 5.66
C GLY A 203 7.20 -10.34 6.60
N THR A 204 8.24 -9.68 6.10
CA THR A 204 9.47 -9.38 6.86
C THR A 204 9.95 -7.99 6.52
N VAL A 205 10.26 -7.18 7.53
CA VAL A 205 11.06 -5.96 7.36
C VAL A 205 12.52 -6.29 7.61
N VAL A 206 13.40 -5.77 6.76
CA VAL A 206 14.86 -5.93 6.88
C VAL A 206 15.51 -4.56 6.87
N GLU A 207 16.23 -4.27 7.93
CA GLU A 207 17.12 -3.12 8.01
C GLU A 207 18.52 -3.54 7.58
N TRP A 208 19.14 -2.74 6.74
CA TRP A 208 20.47 -2.97 6.20
C TRP A 208 21.45 -1.91 6.70
N ALA A 209 22.61 -2.30 7.15
CA ALA A 209 23.71 -1.39 7.43
C ALA A 209 24.96 -1.85 6.66
N ASP A 210 25.46 -1.02 5.77
CA ASP A 210 26.76 -1.23 5.13
C ASP A 210 27.85 -0.88 6.16
N ARG A 211 28.58 -1.91 6.58
CA ARG A 211 29.66 -1.84 7.59
C ARG A 211 31.03 -2.05 6.95
N THR A 212 31.10 -1.96 5.61
CA THR A 212 32.32 -2.30 4.87
C THR A 212 33.51 -1.45 5.32
N ALA A 213 33.34 -0.14 5.39
CA ALA A 213 34.40 0.78 5.79
C ALA A 213 34.82 0.56 7.23
N GLU A 214 33.86 0.41 8.15
CA GLU A 214 34.15 0.21 9.58
C GLU A 214 34.88 -1.12 9.83
N VAL A 215 34.47 -2.20 9.15
CA VAL A 215 35.12 -3.52 9.32
C VAL A 215 36.57 -3.49 8.78
N VAL A 216 36.84 -2.73 7.73
CA VAL A 216 38.23 -2.53 7.26
C VAL A 216 39.08 -1.84 8.33
N VAL A 217 38.58 -0.78 8.92
CA VAL A 217 39.27 -0.03 9.99
C VAL A 217 39.43 -0.91 11.24
N GLU A 218 38.40 -1.62 11.67
CA GLU A 218 38.46 -2.55 12.80
C GLU A 218 39.59 -3.58 12.62
N ARG A 219 39.77 -4.13 11.41
CA ARG A 219 40.84 -5.09 11.08
C ARG A 219 42.23 -4.45 11.11
N GLU A 220 42.37 -3.23 10.58
CA GLU A 220 43.62 -2.53 10.61
C GLU A 220 44.05 -2.23 12.06
N ILE A 221 43.10 -1.77 12.89
CA ILE A 221 43.38 -1.52 14.32
C ILE A 221 43.81 -2.81 15.02
N ALA A 222 43.07 -3.91 14.78
CA ALA A 222 43.40 -5.23 15.32
C ALA A 222 44.81 -5.66 14.90
N GLY A 223 45.17 -5.46 13.62
CA GLY A 223 46.53 -5.75 13.11
C GLY A 223 47.61 -4.94 13.77
N VAL A 224 47.42 -3.64 14.02
CA VAL A 224 48.35 -2.77 14.73
C VAL A 224 48.53 -3.24 16.17
N VAL A 225 47.44 -3.57 16.86
CA VAL A 225 47.47 -4.08 18.25
C VAL A 225 48.22 -5.41 18.32
N GLU A 226 47.95 -6.34 17.42
CA GLU A 226 48.61 -7.63 17.35
C GLU A 226 50.11 -7.47 17.05
N GLY A 227 50.48 -6.60 16.10
CA GLY A 227 51.85 -6.25 15.82
C GLY A 227 52.58 -5.71 17.05
N ALA A 228 51.94 -4.80 17.80
CA ALA A 228 52.51 -4.23 19.03
C ALA A 228 52.73 -5.30 20.12
N VAL A 229 51.78 -6.26 20.27
CA VAL A 229 51.94 -7.42 21.19
C VAL A 229 53.16 -8.26 20.80
N GLN A 230 53.44 -8.39 19.50
CA GLN A 230 54.61 -9.13 18.98
C GLN A 230 55.89 -8.29 18.94
N GLY A 231 55.87 -7.06 19.49
CA GLY A 231 57.04 -6.17 19.55
C GLY A 231 57.25 -5.33 18.29
N ASN A 232 56.35 -5.37 17.31
CA ASN A 232 56.42 -4.54 16.12
C ASN A 232 55.62 -3.24 16.34
N PHE A 233 56.32 -2.18 16.71
CA PHE A 233 55.73 -0.84 16.96
C PHE A 233 55.78 0.09 15.75
N SER A 234 56.15 -0.41 14.57
CA SER A 234 56.19 0.40 13.33
C SER A 234 54.87 0.44 12.58
N MET A 235 53.92 -0.48 12.86
CA MET A 235 52.61 -0.52 12.22
C MET A 235 51.78 0.71 12.60
N ARG A 236 51.07 1.23 11.62
CA ARG A 236 50.15 2.39 11.79
C ARG A 236 48.85 2.13 11.07
N VAL A 237 47.76 2.74 11.58
CA VAL A 237 46.49 2.82 10.85
C VAL A 237 46.65 3.83 9.73
N VAL A 238 46.18 3.47 8.53
CA VAL A 238 46.18 4.37 7.38
C VAL A 238 45.00 5.34 7.53
N GLU A 239 45.24 6.63 7.62
CA GLU A 239 44.18 7.66 7.81
C GLU A 239 43.56 8.11 6.49
N ASP A 240 44.26 7.94 5.37
CA ASP A 240 43.85 8.43 4.05
C ASP A 240 42.57 7.73 3.56
N GLY A 241 41.58 8.53 3.13
CA GLY A 241 40.28 8.04 2.63
C GLY A 241 39.27 7.62 3.70
N LYS A 242 39.55 7.78 5.00
CA LYS A 242 38.62 7.46 6.09
C LYS A 242 37.82 8.68 6.51
N GLN A 243 36.53 8.49 6.78
CA GLN A 243 35.61 9.52 7.29
C GLN A 243 34.99 9.05 8.61
N GLY A 244 34.67 9.98 9.51
CA GLY A 244 34.02 9.71 10.78
C GLY A 244 34.94 10.02 11.98
N PHE A 245 35.03 9.07 12.90
CA PHE A 245 35.72 9.23 14.18
C PHE A 245 37.27 9.26 14.09
N PHE A 246 37.83 9.18 12.89
CA PHE A 246 39.27 9.19 12.63
C PHE A 246 39.73 10.49 12.04
#